data_3c406a85aba624981b7cc47d3a5646db
#
_entry.id   3c406a85aba624981b7cc47d3a5646db
#
_cell.length_a   1.000
_cell.length_b   1.000
_cell.length_c   1.000
_cell.angle_alpha   90.00
_cell.angle_beta   90.00
_cell.angle_gamma   90.00
#
_symmetry.space_group_name_H-M   'P 1'
#
loop_
_entity.id
_entity.type
_entity.pdbx_description
1 polymer ?
#
loop_
_entity_poly.entity_id
_entity_poly.type
_entity_poly.pdbx_seq_one_letter_code
_entity_poly.pdbx_strand_id
1 'polypeptide(L)'
;MARKKIALIGAGNIGGTLAHLAALKNLGDIVLFDVAEGVPQGKALDLSQCGPVEGFDAKITGSNDYADIADADVIIVTAGVARKPGMSRDDLLGINLKVMKAVGEGIKNNAPNAFVICITNPLDAMVWALREFSGLPHHMVVGMAGVLDSARFSHFLAEEFQVSVKDVTSFVLGGHGDTMVPVISYSTVSGIPIPDLITMGRSTQEKIDAIVKRTRGGGGEIVALLKTGSAYYAPATSGIAMAEAYLYDQKRVLPAAAYVNGQYGVNDLYVGVPVVIGAGGVEQIVEIALDDEAKANLTVSVDAVKELLVACKGIDGSLS
;
A
#
# COMPACT_ATOMS: atom_id res chain seq x y z
N MET A 1 21.15 -13.01 -16.75
CA MET A 1 20.45 -11.72 -16.51
C MET A 1 20.95 -11.18 -15.18
N ALA A 2 21.13 -9.86 -15.05
CA ALA A 2 21.40 -9.24 -13.77
C ALA A 2 20.21 -9.48 -12.83
N ARG A 3 20.47 -9.58 -11.50
CA ARG A 3 19.39 -9.63 -10.51
C ARG A 3 18.59 -8.35 -10.55
N LYS A 4 17.30 -8.42 -10.26
CA LYS A 4 16.46 -7.26 -10.06
C LYS A 4 16.94 -6.45 -8.88
N LYS A 5 16.74 -5.13 -8.90
CA LYS A 5 17.11 -4.22 -7.83
C LYS A 5 15.87 -3.59 -7.20
N ILE A 6 15.76 -3.74 -5.89
CA ILE A 6 14.64 -3.24 -5.09
C ILE A 6 15.19 -2.18 -4.13
N ALA A 7 14.69 -0.95 -4.22
CA ALA A 7 15.02 0.10 -3.27
C ALA A 7 13.87 0.31 -2.27
N LEU A 8 14.20 0.32 -1.00
CA LEU A 8 13.27 0.51 0.11
C LEU A 8 13.59 1.84 0.78
N ILE A 9 12.75 2.84 0.56
CA ILE A 9 12.95 4.19 1.11
C ILE A 9 12.22 4.32 2.44
N GLY A 10 13.00 4.35 3.52
CA GLY A 10 12.56 4.26 4.91
C GLY A 10 13.01 2.95 5.56
N ALA A 11 13.97 3.00 6.48
CA ALA A 11 14.52 1.84 7.19
C ALA A 11 13.83 1.60 8.54
N GLY A 12 12.57 1.99 8.69
CA GLY A 12 11.76 1.72 9.88
C GLY A 12 11.39 0.23 10.01
N ASN A 13 10.32 -0.07 10.77
CA ASN A 13 9.84 -1.44 10.94
C ASN A 13 9.30 -2.03 9.65
N ILE A 14 8.52 -1.25 8.88
CA ILE A 14 7.99 -1.70 7.58
C ILE A 14 9.16 -1.96 6.62
N GLY A 15 10.11 -1.02 6.47
CA GLY A 15 11.24 -1.17 5.56
C GLY A 15 12.12 -2.38 5.86
N GLY A 16 12.43 -2.62 7.14
CA GLY A 16 13.18 -3.82 7.55
C GLY A 16 12.41 -5.13 7.24
N THR A 17 11.09 -5.14 7.47
CA THR A 17 10.23 -6.30 7.15
C THR A 17 10.13 -6.52 5.64
N LEU A 18 10.00 -5.45 4.84
CA LEU A 18 10.04 -5.52 3.38
C LEU A 18 11.34 -6.14 2.88
N ALA A 19 12.50 -5.68 3.41
CA ALA A 19 13.80 -6.20 3.04
C ALA A 19 13.93 -7.70 3.34
N HIS A 20 13.49 -8.12 4.54
CA HIS A 20 13.49 -9.53 4.92
C HIS A 20 12.61 -10.37 3.97
N LEU A 21 11.37 -9.95 3.73
CA LEU A 21 10.45 -10.67 2.84
C LEU A 21 10.96 -10.73 1.40
N ALA A 22 11.53 -9.64 0.88
CA ALA A 22 12.10 -9.61 -0.46
C ALA A 22 13.29 -10.58 -0.60
N ALA A 23 14.15 -10.66 0.42
CA ALA A 23 15.27 -11.61 0.47
C ALA A 23 14.77 -13.05 0.53
N LEU A 24 13.86 -13.39 1.44
CA LEU A 24 13.28 -14.74 1.58
C LEU A 24 12.61 -15.23 0.30
N LYS A 25 11.96 -14.32 -0.44
CA LYS A 25 11.32 -14.62 -1.73
C LYS A 25 12.28 -14.57 -2.93
N ASN A 26 13.56 -14.26 -2.72
CA ASN A 26 14.55 -14.11 -3.77
C ASN A 26 14.14 -13.15 -4.89
N LEU A 27 13.51 -12.01 -4.54
CA LEU A 27 12.97 -11.06 -5.52
C LEU A 27 14.07 -10.25 -6.21
N GLY A 28 15.23 -10.06 -5.58
CA GLY A 28 16.34 -9.30 -6.15
C GLY A 28 17.32 -8.82 -5.08
N ASP A 29 18.27 -7.99 -5.49
CA ASP A 29 19.19 -7.30 -4.60
C ASP A 29 18.48 -6.08 -3.98
N ILE A 30 18.82 -5.74 -2.74
CA ILE A 30 18.05 -4.79 -1.93
C ILE A 30 18.94 -3.63 -1.50
N VAL A 31 18.46 -2.41 -1.71
CA VAL A 31 19.00 -1.18 -1.12
C VAL A 31 18.01 -0.69 -0.08
N LEU A 32 18.40 -0.69 1.18
CA LEU A 32 17.64 -0.12 2.28
C LEU A 32 18.15 1.31 2.52
N PHE A 33 17.35 2.31 2.19
CA PHE A 33 17.69 3.72 2.32
C PHE A 33 16.97 4.38 3.50
N ASP A 34 17.70 5.20 4.25
CA ASP A 34 17.12 6.10 5.27
C ASP A 34 18.02 7.31 5.44
N VAL A 35 17.45 8.43 5.91
CA VAL A 35 18.22 9.63 6.26
C VAL A 35 18.96 9.50 7.61
N ALA A 36 18.55 8.57 8.46
CA ALA A 36 19.17 8.31 9.75
C ALA A 36 20.45 7.49 9.56
N GLU A 37 21.61 8.12 9.77
CA GLU A 37 22.92 7.46 9.66
C GLU A 37 23.02 6.20 10.53
N GLY A 38 23.60 5.15 9.98
CA GLY A 38 23.83 3.88 10.66
C GLY A 38 22.60 2.96 10.72
N VAL A 39 21.38 3.49 10.68
CA VAL A 39 20.16 2.67 10.78
C VAL A 39 19.99 1.73 9.58
N PRO A 40 20.03 2.20 8.32
CA PRO A 40 19.90 1.29 7.18
C PRO A 40 21.08 0.33 7.08
N GLN A 41 22.31 0.77 7.40
CA GLN A 41 23.51 -0.07 7.36
C GLN A 41 23.44 -1.20 8.40
N GLY A 42 23.06 -0.87 9.65
CA GLY A 42 22.92 -1.86 10.73
C GLY A 42 21.87 -2.91 10.39
N LYS A 43 20.68 -2.50 9.89
CA LYS A 43 19.63 -3.44 9.47
C LYS A 43 20.05 -4.27 8.27
N ALA A 44 20.70 -3.67 7.26
CA ALA A 44 21.20 -4.41 6.11
C ALA A 44 22.21 -5.48 6.49
N LEU A 45 23.11 -5.17 7.44
CA LEU A 45 24.11 -6.12 7.95
C LEU A 45 23.43 -7.28 8.71
N ASP A 46 22.48 -6.98 9.59
CA ASP A 46 21.72 -7.99 10.34
C ASP A 46 20.94 -8.91 9.39
N LEU A 47 20.20 -8.34 8.43
CA LEU A 47 19.46 -9.09 7.42
C LEU A 47 20.36 -9.94 6.52
N SER A 48 21.56 -9.45 6.17
CA SER A 48 22.53 -10.24 5.38
C SER A 48 22.99 -11.48 6.14
N GLN A 49 23.04 -11.43 7.47
CA GLN A 49 23.40 -12.58 8.32
C GLN A 49 22.29 -13.64 8.40
N CYS A 50 21.05 -13.32 7.97
CA CYS A 50 20.01 -14.32 7.80
C CYS A 50 20.28 -15.23 6.58
N GLY A 51 20.98 -14.74 5.56
CA GLY A 51 21.22 -15.47 4.31
C GLY A 51 21.80 -16.88 4.47
N PRO A 52 22.87 -17.09 5.28
CA PRO A 52 23.42 -18.42 5.50
C PRO A 52 22.46 -19.41 6.19
N VAL A 53 21.49 -18.90 6.94
CA VAL A 53 20.51 -19.74 7.67
C VAL A 53 19.29 -20.03 6.79
N GLU A 54 18.79 -19.02 6.08
CA GLU A 54 17.56 -19.10 5.27
C GLU A 54 17.82 -19.54 3.82
N GLY A 55 19.08 -19.52 3.37
CA GLY A 55 19.48 -19.99 2.04
C GLY A 55 19.22 -19.00 0.91
N PHE A 56 19.23 -17.69 1.16
CA PHE A 56 19.17 -16.68 0.11
C PHE A 56 20.53 -15.99 -0.11
N ASP A 57 20.77 -15.55 -1.36
CA ASP A 57 22.00 -14.86 -1.80
C ASP A 57 21.75 -13.40 -2.22
N ALA A 58 20.65 -12.80 -1.81
CA ALA A 58 20.37 -11.40 -2.12
C ALA A 58 21.45 -10.50 -1.49
N LYS A 59 22.02 -9.58 -2.28
CA LYS A 59 22.87 -8.52 -1.75
C LYS A 59 21.98 -7.48 -1.08
N ILE A 60 22.19 -7.26 0.22
CA ILE A 60 21.44 -6.26 1.00
C ILE A 60 22.41 -5.17 1.43
N THR A 61 22.16 -3.92 1.01
CA THR A 61 22.98 -2.76 1.33
C THR A 61 22.16 -1.69 2.02
N GLY A 62 22.73 -1.06 3.05
CA GLY A 62 22.16 0.13 3.69
C GLY A 62 22.81 1.40 3.16
N SER A 63 22.02 2.44 2.89
CA SER A 63 22.52 3.70 2.35
C SER A 63 21.81 4.92 2.93
N ASN A 64 22.53 6.05 2.90
CA ASN A 64 22.01 7.39 3.16
C ASN A 64 22.11 8.27 1.91
N ASP A 65 22.53 7.73 0.76
CA ASP A 65 22.69 8.45 -0.50
C ASP A 65 21.67 7.94 -1.54
N TYR A 66 20.91 8.86 -2.14
CA TYR A 66 19.99 8.54 -3.22
C TYR A 66 20.67 7.99 -4.47
N ALA A 67 21.97 8.25 -4.69
CA ALA A 67 22.72 7.66 -5.80
C ALA A 67 22.70 6.13 -5.75
N ASP A 68 22.59 5.52 -4.57
CA ASP A 68 22.56 4.07 -4.41
C ASP A 68 21.26 3.42 -4.86
N ILE A 69 20.16 4.18 -5.05
CA ILE A 69 18.94 3.65 -5.63
C ILE A 69 18.92 3.66 -7.17
N ALA A 70 20.00 4.16 -7.80
CA ALA A 70 20.08 4.22 -9.27
C ALA A 70 19.75 2.85 -9.90
N ASP A 71 19.04 2.87 -11.01
CA ASP A 71 18.62 1.70 -11.76
C ASP A 71 17.75 0.69 -10.95
N ALA A 72 17.08 1.12 -9.89
CA ALA A 72 16.11 0.26 -9.21
C ALA A 72 14.94 -0.10 -10.14
N ASP A 73 14.58 -1.39 -10.19
CA ASP A 73 13.38 -1.87 -10.90
C ASP A 73 12.11 -1.49 -10.13
N VAL A 74 12.14 -1.62 -8.80
CA VAL A 74 11.02 -1.30 -7.90
C VAL A 74 11.51 -0.45 -6.74
N ILE A 75 10.73 0.56 -6.39
CA ILE A 75 10.94 1.36 -5.20
C ILE A 75 9.71 1.26 -4.31
N ILE A 76 9.90 0.94 -3.02
CA ILE A 76 8.83 0.95 -2.02
C ILE A 76 9.12 2.05 -1.01
N VAL A 77 8.19 3.00 -0.90
CA VAL A 77 8.35 4.19 -0.06
C VAL A 77 7.54 4.02 1.23
N THR A 78 8.27 3.97 2.34
CA THR A 78 7.71 3.92 3.70
C THR A 78 8.20 5.10 4.56
N ALA A 79 9.03 5.97 3.96
CA ALA A 79 9.57 7.15 4.61
C ALA A 79 8.46 8.11 5.02
N GLY A 80 8.55 8.64 6.23
CA GLY A 80 7.57 9.54 6.81
C GLY A 80 7.40 9.29 8.30
N VAL A 81 6.60 10.13 8.94
CA VAL A 81 6.29 9.98 10.36
C VAL A 81 4.87 9.42 10.55
N ALA A 82 4.71 8.55 11.54
CA ALA A 82 3.40 8.15 12.01
C ALA A 82 2.79 9.26 12.88
N ARG A 83 1.45 9.34 12.91
CA ARG A 83 0.73 10.29 13.75
C ARG A 83 1.08 10.05 15.24
N LYS A 84 1.52 11.10 15.92
CA LYS A 84 1.83 11.06 17.36
C LYS A 84 0.68 11.67 18.15
N PRO A 85 0.51 11.32 19.45
CA PRO A 85 -0.43 11.99 20.33
C PRO A 85 -0.20 13.50 20.32
N GLY A 86 -1.28 14.29 20.19
CA GLY A 86 -1.22 15.76 20.12
C GLY A 86 -0.89 16.35 18.74
N MET A 87 -0.58 15.54 17.74
CA MET A 87 -0.33 16.00 16.38
C MET A 87 -1.66 16.15 15.62
N SER A 88 -1.90 17.32 15.03
CA SER A 88 -3.04 17.55 14.16
C SER A 88 -2.91 16.79 12.84
N ARG A 89 -4.00 16.71 12.05
CA ARG A 89 -3.98 16.14 10.70
C ARG A 89 -3.08 16.96 9.77
N ASP A 90 -3.15 18.28 9.87
CA ASP A 90 -2.41 19.20 9.00
C ASP A 90 -0.91 19.18 9.33
N ASP A 91 -0.54 19.04 10.61
CA ASP A 91 0.87 18.85 11.00
C ASP A 91 1.46 17.59 10.36
N LEU A 92 0.71 16.47 10.41
CA LEU A 92 1.14 15.22 9.80
C LEU A 92 1.28 15.36 8.27
N LEU A 93 0.29 15.99 7.62
CA LEU A 93 0.32 16.27 6.18
C LEU A 93 1.55 17.11 5.82
N GLY A 94 1.78 18.22 6.52
CA GLY A 94 2.88 19.13 6.24
C GLY A 94 4.26 18.49 6.42
N ILE A 95 4.43 17.62 7.42
CA ILE A 95 5.68 16.88 7.60
C ILE A 95 5.87 15.87 6.47
N ASN A 96 4.86 15.04 6.19
CA ASN A 96 5.00 13.98 5.21
C ASN A 96 5.03 14.49 3.77
N LEU A 97 4.42 15.64 3.45
CA LEU A 97 4.61 16.32 2.15
C LEU A 97 6.06 16.71 1.91
N LYS A 98 6.75 17.26 2.91
CA LYS A 98 8.19 17.57 2.79
C LYS A 98 9.04 16.32 2.56
N VAL A 99 8.67 15.21 3.22
CA VAL A 99 9.32 13.91 3.00
C VAL A 99 9.06 13.42 1.58
N MET A 100 7.80 13.46 1.10
CA MET A 100 7.47 13.02 -0.28
C MET A 100 8.16 13.89 -1.33
N LYS A 101 8.36 15.18 -1.08
CA LYS A 101 9.12 16.06 -1.98
C LYS A 101 10.57 15.60 -2.11
N ALA A 102 11.26 15.42 -1.00
CA ALA A 102 12.65 14.94 -1.00
C ALA A 102 12.79 13.55 -1.64
N VAL A 103 11.86 12.63 -1.33
CA VAL A 103 11.83 11.29 -1.92
C VAL A 103 11.55 11.35 -3.42
N GLY A 104 10.55 12.14 -3.85
CA GLY A 104 10.18 12.31 -5.25
C GLY A 104 11.33 12.87 -6.09
N GLU A 105 12.02 13.91 -5.59
CA GLU A 105 13.20 14.47 -6.23
C GLU A 105 14.35 13.44 -6.30
N GLY A 106 14.58 12.67 -5.22
CA GLY A 106 15.56 11.60 -5.18
C GLY A 106 15.29 10.52 -6.23
N ILE A 107 14.05 10.07 -6.36
CA ILE A 107 13.62 9.09 -7.37
C ILE A 107 13.78 9.66 -8.79
N LYS A 108 13.29 10.88 -9.03
CA LYS A 108 13.38 11.55 -10.33
C LYS A 108 14.81 11.60 -10.86
N ASN A 109 15.75 11.90 -9.98
CA ASN A 109 17.14 12.13 -10.38
C ASN A 109 17.94 10.81 -10.52
N ASN A 110 17.56 9.74 -9.83
CA ASN A 110 18.39 8.53 -9.75
C ASN A 110 17.71 7.28 -10.33
N ALA A 111 16.39 7.18 -10.27
CA ALA A 111 15.65 5.98 -10.73
C ALA A 111 14.34 6.34 -11.44
N PRO A 112 14.38 7.13 -12.53
CA PRO A 112 13.19 7.67 -13.21
C PRO A 112 12.32 6.61 -13.92
N ASN A 113 12.79 5.37 -14.03
CA ASN A 113 12.09 4.28 -14.69
C ASN A 113 11.54 3.23 -13.70
N ALA A 114 11.73 3.43 -12.40
CA ALA A 114 11.29 2.47 -11.39
C ALA A 114 9.77 2.43 -11.26
N PHE A 115 9.21 1.25 -10.97
CA PHE A 115 7.85 1.14 -10.47
C PHE A 115 7.82 1.50 -8.98
N VAL A 116 6.99 2.46 -8.61
CA VAL A 116 6.98 3.04 -7.26
C VAL A 116 5.71 2.69 -6.51
N ILE A 117 5.89 2.06 -5.34
CA ILE A 117 4.81 1.68 -4.42
C ILE A 117 4.90 2.57 -3.17
N CYS A 118 3.92 3.43 -2.95
CA CYS A 118 3.82 4.28 -1.76
C CYS A 118 3.07 3.54 -0.64
N ILE A 119 3.63 3.57 0.59
CA ILE A 119 2.97 3.04 1.80
C ILE A 119 2.77 4.15 2.84
N THR A 120 3.43 5.30 2.67
CA THR A 120 3.39 6.42 3.61
C THR A 120 1.99 7.00 3.76
N ASN A 121 1.58 7.26 5.02
CA ASN A 121 0.26 7.84 5.34
C ASN A 121 0.31 9.37 5.55
N PRO A 122 -0.81 10.06 5.27
CA PRO A 122 -2.09 9.59 4.70
C PRO A 122 -1.92 9.16 3.25
N LEU A 123 -2.19 7.88 2.97
CA LEU A 123 -1.75 7.21 1.74
C LEU A 123 -2.20 7.91 0.46
N ASP A 124 -3.50 8.23 0.35
CA ASP A 124 -4.08 8.76 -0.89
C ASP A 124 -3.47 10.13 -1.26
N ALA A 125 -3.17 10.95 -0.25
CA ALA A 125 -2.47 12.22 -0.43
C ALA A 125 -0.98 12.03 -0.74
N MET A 126 -0.33 11.07 -0.07
CA MET A 126 1.12 10.86 -0.22
C MET A 126 1.48 10.21 -1.56
N VAL A 127 0.68 9.26 -2.07
CA VAL A 127 0.90 8.68 -3.39
C VAL A 127 0.74 9.73 -4.50
N TRP A 128 -0.27 10.57 -4.40
CA TRP A 128 -0.47 11.69 -5.31
C TRP A 128 0.71 12.68 -5.27
N ALA A 129 1.09 13.16 -4.08
CA ALA A 129 2.20 14.10 -3.91
C ALA A 129 3.53 13.50 -4.39
N LEU A 130 3.79 12.24 -4.10
CA LEU A 130 4.99 11.53 -4.56
C LEU A 130 5.06 11.50 -6.09
N ARG A 131 3.93 11.24 -6.76
CA ARG A 131 3.85 11.28 -8.21
C ARG A 131 4.11 12.69 -8.74
N GLU A 132 3.49 13.71 -8.16
CA GLU A 132 3.70 15.10 -8.58
C GLU A 132 5.18 15.51 -8.46
N PHE A 133 5.83 15.23 -7.34
CA PHE A 133 7.23 15.57 -7.11
C PHE A 133 8.22 14.74 -7.93
N SER A 134 7.93 13.47 -8.18
CA SER A 134 8.80 12.61 -8.98
C SER A 134 8.63 12.83 -10.48
N GLY A 135 7.46 13.28 -10.92
CA GLY A 135 7.12 13.45 -12.33
C GLY A 135 7.04 12.14 -13.12
N LEU A 136 6.99 10.98 -12.45
CA LEU A 136 6.85 9.69 -13.12
C LEU A 136 5.48 9.57 -13.80
N PRO A 137 5.33 8.72 -14.83
CA PRO A 137 4.03 8.39 -15.40
C PRO A 137 3.08 7.82 -14.35
N HIS A 138 1.78 8.11 -14.42
CA HIS A 138 0.79 7.66 -13.45
C HIS A 138 0.75 6.14 -13.25
N HIS A 139 0.91 5.37 -14.32
CA HIS A 139 0.92 3.90 -14.26
C HIS A 139 2.15 3.31 -13.56
N MET A 140 3.20 4.11 -13.35
CA MET A 140 4.41 3.69 -12.62
C MET A 140 4.39 4.07 -11.15
N VAL A 141 3.34 4.73 -10.66
CA VAL A 141 3.19 5.11 -9.24
C VAL A 141 1.87 4.60 -8.70
N VAL A 142 1.90 3.86 -7.60
CA VAL A 142 0.73 3.25 -6.99
C VAL A 142 0.81 3.29 -5.48
N GLY A 143 -0.34 3.37 -4.81
CA GLY A 143 -0.43 3.32 -3.35
C GLY A 143 -0.84 1.93 -2.85
N MET A 144 -0.13 1.40 -1.85
CA MET A 144 -0.51 0.18 -1.15
C MET A 144 -1.60 0.50 -0.13
N ALA A 145 -2.84 0.16 -0.45
CA ALA A 145 -4.05 0.41 0.32
C ALA A 145 -4.94 -0.83 0.37
N GLY A 146 -5.75 -1.01 -0.66
CA GLY A 146 -6.76 -2.05 -0.73
C GLY A 146 -6.24 -3.48 -0.58
N VAL A 147 -4.99 -3.78 -0.96
CA VAL A 147 -4.38 -5.10 -0.71
C VAL A 147 -4.36 -5.40 0.79
N LEU A 148 -3.93 -4.45 1.61
CA LEU A 148 -3.91 -4.58 3.07
C LEU A 148 -5.33 -4.61 3.66
N ASP A 149 -6.20 -3.72 3.20
CA ASP A 149 -7.55 -3.59 3.73
C ASP A 149 -8.40 -4.82 3.38
N SER A 150 -8.25 -5.36 2.16
CA SER A 150 -8.86 -6.63 1.76
C SER A 150 -8.29 -7.82 2.54
N ALA A 151 -7.00 -7.84 2.85
CA ALA A 151 -6.42 -8.89 3.67
C ALA A 151 -7.01 -8.90 5.09
N ARG A 152 -7.24 -7.73 5.69
CA ARG A 152 -7.95 -7.60 6.99
C ARG A 152 -9.37 -8.12 6.90
N PHE A 153 -10.09 -7.69 5.87
CA PHE A 153 -11.47 -8.12 5.63
C PHE A 153 -11.55 -9.62 5.41
N SER A 154 -10.69 -10.19 4.55
CA SER A 154 -10.61 -11.65 4.34
C SER A 154 -10.30 -12.41 5.62
N HIS A 155 -9.41 -11.90 6.48
CA HIS A 155 -9.08 -12.53 7.76
C HIS A 155 -10.31 -12.61 8.67
N PHE A 156 -11.05 -11.51 8.85
CA PHE A 156 -12.25 -11.49 9.69
C PHE A 156 -13.41 -12.32 9.12
N LEU A 157 -13.56 -12.35 7.79
CA LEU A 157 -14.52 -13.24 7.14
C LEU A 157 -14.15 -14.70 7.35
N ALA A 158 -12.87 -15.08 7.25
CA ALA A 158 -12.42 -16.44 7.50
C ALA A 158 -12.70 -16.91 8.94
N GLU A 159 -12.52 -16.00 9.92
CA GLU A 159 -12.88 -16.26 11.33
C GLU A 159 -14.39 -16.49 11.50
N GLU A 160 -15.25 -15.64 10.90
CA GLU A 160 -16.72 -15.78 10.99
C GLU A 160 -17.20 -17.08 10.36
N PHE A 161 -16.71 -17.43 9.17
CA PHE A 161 -17.12 -18.63 8.47
C PHE A 161 -16.38 -19.90 8.92
N GLN A 162 -15.38 -19.79 9.81
CA GLN A 162 -14.54 -20.89 10.29
C GLN A 162 -13.88 -21.68 9.14
N VAL A 163 -13.30 -20.95 8.19
CA VAL A 163 -12.62 -21.49 7.01
C VAL A 163 -11.18 -21.00 6.91
N SER A 164 -10.39 -21.64 6.03
CA SER A 164 -9.05 -21.15 5.71
C SER A 164 -9.10 -19.77 5.07
N VAL A 165 -8.18 -18.87 5.45
CA VAL A 165 -8.02 -17.57 4.78
C VAL A 165 -7.66 -17.72 3.30
N LYS A 166 -7.17 -18.89 2.87
CA LYS A 166 -6.84 -19.18 1.46
C LYS A 166 -8.08 -19.28 0.58
N ASP A 167 -9.22 -19.59 1.19
CA ASP A 167 -10.49 -19.77 0.48
C ASP A 167 -11.32 -18.48 0.43
N VAL A 168 -10.85 -17.40 1.10
CA VAL A 168 -11.55 -16.11 1.12
C VAL A 168 -10.93 -15.14 0.14
N THR A 169 -11.74 -14.62 -0.76
CA THR A 169 -11.39 -13.52 -1.66
C THR A 169 -12.27 -12.32 -1.35
N SER A 170 -11.68 -11.14 -1.18
CA SER A 170 -12.44 -9.92 -0.92
C SER A 170 -11.83 -8.70 -1.60
N PHE A 171 -12.65 -7.67 -1.81
CA PHE A 171 -12.23 -6.37 -2.31
C PHE A 171 -12.62 -5.27 -1.34
N VAL A 172 -11.66 -4.37 -1.06
CA VAL A 172 -11.89 -3.12 -0.37
C VAL A 172 -11.41 -1.99 -1.27
N LEU A 173 -12.29 -1.07 -1.59
CA LEU A 173 -12.08 0.06 -2.50
C LEU A 173 -12.11 1.39 -1.74
N GLY A 174 -11.92 2.50 -2.49
CA GLY A 174 -11.97 3.85 -1.95
C GLY A 174 -10.66 4.29 -1.31
N GLY A 175 -10.69 5.39 -0.56
CA GLY A 175 -9.54 5.92 0.18
C GLY A 175 -9.13 5.01 1.33
N HIS A 176 -7.83 5.01 1.64
CA HIS A 176 -7.26 4.21 2.73
C HIS A 176 -7.53 4.85 4.10
N GLY A 177 -8.57 4.42 4.79
CA GLY A 177 -8.97 4.94 6.11
C GLY A 177 -10.41 4.59 6.45
N ASP A 178 -11.03 5.39 7.31
CA ASP A 178 -12.37 5.11 7.85
C ASP A 178 -13.49 5.09 6.78
N THR A 179 -13.22 5.71 5.62
CA THR A 179 -14.15 5.77 4.48
C THR A 179 -13.93 4.66 3.45
N MET A 180 -13.05 3.69 3.73
CA MET A 180 -12.86 2.54 2.83
C MET A 180 -14.17 1.77 2.60
N VAL A 181 -14.28 1.15 1.43
CA VAL A 181 -15.50 0.50 0.95
C VAL A 181 -15.27 -1.00 0.77
N PRO A 182 -15.48 -1.84 1.80
CA PRO A 182 -15.54 -3.29 1.62
C PRO A 182 -16.71 -3.66 0.71
N VAL A 183 -16.42 -4.36 -0.41
CA VAL A 183 -17.42 -4.72 -1.40
C VAL A 183 -17.91 -6.14 -1.14
N ILE A 184 -19.04 -6.26 -0.40
CA ILE A 184 -19.56 -7.53 0.05
C ILE A 184 -19.99 -8.41 -1.13
N SER A 185 -20.61 -7.81 -2.16
CA SER A 185 -21.11 -8.51 -3.35
C SER A 185 -20.02 -9.20 -4.17
N TYR A 186 -18.76 -8.72 -4.08
CA TYR A 186 -17.59 -9.33 -4.72
C TYR A 186 -16.68 -10.07 -3.73
N SER A 187 -17.12 -10.24 -2.49
CA SER A 187 -16.39 -11.02 -1.49
C SER A 187 -16.97 -12.44 -1.41
N THR A 188 -16.09 -13.45 -1.44
CA THR A 188 -16.49 -14.84 -1.58
C THR A 188 -15.70 -15.76 -0.66
N VAL A 189 -16.29 -16.91 -0.35
CA VAL A 189 -15.58 -18.08 0.21
C VAL A 189 -15.61 -19.19 -0.85
N SER A 190 -14.46 -19.55 -1.38
CA SER A 190 -14.31 -20.53 -2.48
C SER A 190 -15.27 -20.25 -3.66
N GLY A 191 -15.46 -18.98 -4.01
CA GLY A 191 -16.34 -18.54 -5.09
C GLY A 191 -17.83 -18.41 -4.70
N ILE A 192 -18.22 -18.77 -3.47
CA ILE A 192 -19.60 -18.57 -2.97
C ILE A 192 -19.70 -17.13 -2.45
N PRO A 193 -20.56 -16.28 -3.00
CA PRO A 193 -20.72 -14.90 -2.55
C PRO A 193 -21.17 -14.80 -1.09
N ILE A 194 -20.69 -13.78 -0.37
CA ILE A 194 -21.09 -13.57 1.03
C ILE A 194 -22.62 -13.43 1.19
N PRO A 195 -23.36 -12.71 0.30
CA PRO A 195 -24.81 -12.65 0.38
C PRO A 195 -25.50 -14.02 0.32
N ASP A 196 -24.97 -14.95 -0.49
CA ASP A 196 -25.50 -16.29 -0.60
C ASP A 196 -25.25 -17.09 0.68
N LEU A 197 -24.07 -16.94 1.30
CA LEU A 197 -23.74 -17.56 2.59
C LEU A 197 -24.65 -17.06 3.71
N ILE A 198 -25.05 -15.79 3.70
CA ILE A 198 -26.05 -15.24 4.63
C ILE A 198 -27.40 -15.92 4.38
N THR A 199 -27.83 -16.00 3.12
CA THR A 199 -29.10 -16.66 2.75
C THR A 199 -29.15 -18.15 3.16
N MET A 200 -28.00 -18.83 3.10
CA MET A 200 -27.83 -20.23 3.57
C MET A 200 -27.77 -20.34 5.09
N GLY A 201 -27.88 -19.26 5.85
CA GLY A 201 -27.82 -19.26 7.31
C GLY A 201 -26.43 -19.53 7.89
N ARG A 202 -25.35 -19.33 7.09
CA ARG A 202 -23.96 -19.52 7.54
C ARG A 202 -23.44 -18.32 8.34
N SER A 203 -24.05 -17.15 8.20
CA SER A 203 -23.83 -15.93 8.96
C SER A 203 -25.09 -15.07 8.93
N THR A 204 -25.03 -13.85 9.48
CA THR A 204 -26.11 -12.87 9.42
C THR A 204 -25.59 -11.52 8.93
N GLN A 205 -26.50 -10.67 8.43
CA GLN A 205 -26.13 -9.33 7.95
C GLN A 205 -25.47 -8.51 9.07
N GLU A 206 -25.99 -8.57 10.30
CA GLU A 206 -25.46 -7.83 11.45
C GLU A 206 -23.99 -8.21 11.76
N LYS A 207 -23.65 -9.50 11.62
CA LYS A 207 -22.27 -9.96 11.81
C LYS A 207 -21.36 -9.46 10.71
N ILE A 208 -21.80 -9.48 9.46
CA ILE A 208 -21.03 -8.95 8.33
C ILE A 208 -20.84 -7.43 8.48
N ASP A 209 -21.87 -6.70 8.90
CA ASP A 209 -21.77 -5.26 9.15
C ASP A 209 -20.76 -4.94 10.28
N ALA A 210 -20.74 -5.77 11.33
CA ALA A 210 -19.75 -5.67 12.41
C ALA A 210 -18.32 -5.91 11.90
N ILE A 211 -18.14 -6.89 10.99
CA ILE A 211 -16.84 -7.17 10.34
C ILE A 211 -16.42 -6.00 9.46
N VAL A 212 -17.32 -5.43 8.66
CA VAL A 212 -17.05 -4.23 7.84
C VAL A 212 -16.58 -3.08 8.74
N LYS A 213 -17.29 -2.82 9.84
CA LYS A 213 -16.92 -1.79 10.81
C LYS A 213 -15.54 -2.05 11.43
N ARG A 214 -15.25 -3.30 11.82
CA ARG A 214 -13.95 -3.70 12.37
C ARG A 214 -12.83 -3.55 11.35
N THR A 215 -13.08 -3.88 10.09
CA THR A 215 -12.12 -3.71 8.98
C THR A 215 -11.72 -2.25 8.81
N ARG A 216 -12.68 -1.32 8.81
CA ARG A 216 -12.44 0.13 8.76
C ARG A 216 -11.58 0.60 9.94
N GLY A 217 -11.82 0.09 11.14
CA GLY A 217 -11.06 0.38 12.36
C GLY A 217 -9.79 -0.43 12.56
N GLY A 218 -9.45 -1.38 11.69
CA GLY A 218 -8.42 -2.40 11.93
C GLY A 218 -7.01 -1.86 12.16
N GLY A 219 -6.66 -0.74 11.54
CA GLY A 219 -5.41 -0.05 11.81
C GLY A 219 -5.36 0.53 13.23
N GLY A 220 -6.45 1.16 13.67
CA GLY A 220 -6.61 1.72 15.02
C GLY A 220 -6.62 0.65 16.12
N GLU A 221 -7.25 -0.50 15.87
CA GLU A 221 -7.25 -1.65 16.79
C GLU A 221 -5.83 -2.12 17.09
N ILE A 222 -4.98 -2.25 16.07
CA ILE A 222 -3.58 -2.66 16.24
C ILE A 222 -2.78 -1.59 17.02
N VAL A 223 -2.97 -0.30 16.69
CA VAL A 223 -2.31 0.81 17.41
C VAL A 223 -2.70 0.82 18.90
N ALA A 224 -3.99 0.60 19.22
CA ALA A 224 -4.48 0.54 20.57
C ALA A 224 -3.86 -0.61 21.38
N LEU A 225 -3.64 -1.77 20.74
CA LEU A 225 -3.01 -2.94 21.36
C LEU A 225 -1.50 -2.76 21.55
N LEU A 226 -0.80 -2.24 20.51
CA LEU A 226 0.65 -2.04 20.56
C LEU A 226 1.07 -0.87 21.46
N LYS A 227 0.18 0.11 21.70
CA LYS A 227 0.42 1.35 22.44
C LYS A 227 1.49 2.26 21.84
N THR A 228 2.53 1.69 21.24
CA THR A 228 3.60 2.41 20.52
C THR A 228 3.78 1.78 19.15
N GLY A 229 3.78 2.61 18.08
CA GLY A 229 3.92 2.16 16.71
C GLY A 229 2.59 1.83 16.03
N SER A 230 2.67 1.15 14.90
CA SER A 230 1.52 0.75 14.06
C SER A 230 1.78 -0.64 13.46
N ALA A 231 0.80 -1.19 12.74
CA ALA A 231 1.00 -2.40 11.95
C ALA A 231 2.18 -2.25 10.98
N TYR A 232 3.01 -3.27 10.84
CA TYR A 232 4.14 -3.27 9.89
C TYR A 232 4.33 -4.61 9.16
N TYR A 233 3.91 -5.74 9.71
CA TYR A 233 4.00 -7.04 9.03
C TYR A 233 3.05 -7.12 7.82
N ALA A 234 1.76 -6.90 8.02
CA ALA A 234 0.76 -6.97 6.96
C ALA A 234 0.94 -5.88 5.89
N PRO A 235 1.27 -4.60 6.23
CA PRO A 235 1.63 -3.59 5.23
C PRO A 235 2.84 -3.99 4.39
N ALA A 236 3.90 -4.53 5.00
CA ALA A 236 5.08 -4.99 4.27
C ALA A 236 4.74 -6.16 3.33
N THR A 237 4.00 -7.16 3.82
CA THR A 237 3.56 -8.30 2.99
C THR A 237 2.72 -7.84 1.81
N SER A 238 1.84 -6.87 2.01
CA SER A 238 1.01 -6.28 0.95
C SER A 238 1.84 -5.53 -0.10
N GLY A 239 2.82 -4.74 0.33
CA GLY A 239 3.76 -4.07 -0.58
C GLY A 239 4.60 -5.06 -1.39
N ILE A 240 5.07 -6.13 -0.77
CA ILE A 240 5.81 -7.21 -1.45
C ILE A 240 4.95 -7.93 -2.48
N ALA A 241 3.67 -8.20 -2.19
CA ALA A 241 2.77 -8.82 -3.17
C ALA A 241 2.59 -7.97 -4.44
N MET A 242 2.56 -6.63 -4.29
CA MET A 242 2.50 -5.71 -5.44
C MET A 242 3.84 -5.66 -6.20
N ALA A 243 4.97 -5.63 -5.49
CA ALA A 243 6.30 -5.66 -6.09
C ALA A 243 6.55 -6.97 -6.87
N GLU A 244 6.15 -8.11 -6.30
CA GLU A 244 6.25 -9.43 -6.93
C GLU A 244 5.41 -9.51 -8.21
N ALA A 245 4.19 -8.94 -8.20
CA ALA A 245 3.32 -8.87 -9.37
C ALA A 245 3.97 -8.10 -10.53
N TYR A 246 4.66 -6.99 -10.24
CA TYR A 246 5.40 -6.21 -11.22
C TYR A 246 6.66 -6.95 -11.71
N LEU A 247 7.51 -7.40 -10.77
CA LEU A 247 8.82 -7.99 -11.08
C LEU A 247 8.74 -9.27 -11.92
N TYR A 248 7.68 -10.05 -11.71
CA TYR A 248 7.45 -11.33 -12.42
C TYR A 248 6.36 -11.26 -13.48
N ASP A 249 5.89 -10.06 -13.81
CA ASP A 249 4.82 -9.84 -14.80
C ASP A 249 3.57 -10.71 -14.56
N GLN A 250 3.15 -10.83 -13.29
CA GLN A 250 2.12 -11.80 -12.90
C GLN A 250 0.71 -11.42 -13.35
N LYS A 251 0.47 -10.18 -13.79
CA LYS A 251 -0.86 -9.67 -14.16
C LYS A 251 -1.91 -9.87 -13.05
N ARG A 252 -1.49 -9.66 -11.80
CA ARG A 252 -2.39 -9.79 -10.64
C ARG A 252 -3.43 -8.68 -10.64
N VAL A 253 -4.69 -9.07 -10.40
CA VAL A 253 -5.73 -8.09 -10.07
C VAL A 253 -5.67 -7.82 -8.58
N LEU A 254 -5.25 -6.61 -8.20
CA LEU A 254 -5.06 -6.20 -6.83
C LEU A 254 -5.77 -4.87 -6.56
N PRO A 255 -6.48 -4.70 -5.44
CA PRO A 255 -7.01 -3.39 -5.07
C PRO A 255 -5.87 -2.50 -4.55
N ALA A 256 -5.67 -1.36 -5.20
CA ALA A 256 -4.60 -0.42 -4.90
C ALA A 256 -5.03 1.02 -5.19
N ALA A 257 -4.41 2.00 -4.53
CA ALA A 257 -4.63 3.40 -4.85
C ALA A 257 -3.91 3.73 -6.17
N ALA A 258 -4.66 3.83 -7.25
CA ALA A 258 -4.19 4.11 -8.59
C ALA A 258 -4.86 5.37 -9.15
N TYR A 259 -4.21 5.99 -10.12
CA TYR A 259 -4.75 7.14 -10.81
C TYR A 259 -5.92 6.73 -11.70
N VAL A 260 -7.06 7.35 -11.46
CA VAL A 260 -8.29 7.19 -12.25
C VAL A 260 -8.60 8.47 -13.01
N ASN A 261 -9.04 8.30 -14.26
CA ASN A 261 -9.46 9.40 -15.12
C ASN A 261 -10.63 8.94 -16.00
N GLY A 262 -11.84 9.02 -15.44
CA GLY A 262 -13.09 8.56 -16.03
C GLY A 262 -13.67 7.31 -15.37
N GLN A 263 -12.83 6.41 -14.90
CA GLN A 263 -13.29 5.17 -14.25
C GLN A 263 -14.07 5.49 -12.96
N TYR A 264 -15.14 4.74 -12.72
CA TYR A 264 -16.07 4.98 -11.59
C TYR A 264 -16.65 6.41 -11.55
N GLY A 265 -16.59 7.15 -12.69
CA GLY A 265 -17.01 8.57 -12.77
C GLY A 265 -16.05 9.54 -12.03
N VAL A 266 -14.85 9.09 -11.67
CA VAL A 266 -13.84 9.88 -10.97
C VAL A 266 -12.74 10.32 -11.92
N ASN A 267 -12.31 11.59 -11.83
CA ASN A 267 -11.27 12.15 -12.67
C ASN A 267 -10.13 12.71 -11.82
N ASP A 268 -8.91 12.61 -12.34
CA ASP A 268 -7.68 13.23 -11.83
C ASP A 268 -7.42 12.94 -10.34
N LEU A 269 -7.59 11.67 -9.93
CA LEU A 269 -7.48 11.29 -8.54
C LEU A 269 -6.79 9.92 -8.38
N TYR A 270 -6.00 9.78 -7.31
CA TYR A 270 -5.58 8.48 -6.81
C TYR A 270 -6.62 7.96 -5.83
N VAL A 271 -7.18 6.79 -6.11
CA VAL A 271 -8.18 6.16 -5.24
C VAL A 271 -8.08 4.64 -5.34
N GLY A 272 -8.41 3.94 -4.27
CA GLY A 272 -8.39 2.47 -4.20
C GLY A 272 -9.41 1.85 -5.15
N VAL A 273 -8.91 1.20 -6.20
CA VAL A 273 -9.68 0.47 -7.22
C VAL A 273 -8.97 -0.84 -7.57
N PRO A 274 -9.68 -1.84 -8.15
CA PRO A 274 -9.02 -3.04 -8.65
C PRO A 274 -8.16 -2.70 -9.87
N VAL A 275 -6.88 -3.07 -9.84
CA VAL A 275 -5.94 -2.82 -10.93
C VAL A 275 -5.20 -4.08 -11.34
N VAL A 276 -4.85 -4.20 -12.60
CA VAL A 276 -3.91 -5.22 -13.08
C VAL A 276 -2.50 -4.69 -12.93
N ILE A 277 -1.68 -5.38 -12.13
CA ILE A 277 -0.24 -5.07 -12.00
C ILE A 277 0.57 -6.11 -12.74
N GLY A 278 1.38 -5.64 -13.68
CA GLY A 278 2.33 -6.43 -14.46
C GLY A 278 3.60 -5.63 -14.74
N ALA A 279 4.44 -6.09 -15.68
CA ALA A 279 5.72 -5.45 -16.01
C ALA A 279 5.58 -4.00 -16.54
N GLY A 280 4.39 -3.61 -17.03
CA GLY A 280 4.07 -2.23 -17.38
C GLY A 280 3.62 -1.34 -16.22
N GLY A 281 3.71 -1.82 -14.98
CA GLY A 281 3.16 -1.11 -13.81
C GLY A 281 1.67 -1.39 -13.62
N VAL A 282 0.86 -0.36 -13.41
CA VAL A 282 -0.61 -0.44 -13.43
C VAL A 282 -1.07 -0.45 -14.89
N GLU A 283 -1.38 -1.63 -15.41
CA GLU A 283 -1.68 -1.81 -16.84
C GLU A 283 -3.15 -1.59 -17.17
N GLN A 284 -4.03 -1.84 -16.21
CA GLN A 284 -5.47 -1.69 -16.38
C GLN A 284 -6.14 -1.39 -15.06
N ILE A 285 -7.17 -0.56 -15.09
CA ILE A 285 -8.17 -0.44 -14.01
C ILE A 285 -9.35 -1.34 -14.37
N VAL A 286 -9.76 -2.21 -13.45
CA VAL A 286 -10.90 -3.09 -13.63
C VAL A 286 -12.11 -2.46 -12.98
N GLU A 287 -13.03 -1.95 -13.79
CA GLU A 287 -14.30 -1.43 -13.28
C GLU A 287 -15.26 -2.58 -12.98
N ILE A 288 -15.55 -2.78 -11.69
CA ILE A 288 -16.57 -3.73 -11.24
C ILE A 288 -17.92 -3.03 -11.07
N ALA A 289 -19.01 -3.74 -11.33
CA ALA A 289 -20.34 -3.21 -11.09
C ALA A 289 -20.60 -3.12 -9.58
N LEU A 290 -20.77 -1.92 -9.06
CA LEU A 290 -21.12 -1.69 -7.65
C LEU A 290 -22.63 -1.58 -7.51
N ASP A 291 -23.18 -2.09 -6.39
CA ASP A 291 -24.54 -1.80 -5.99
C ASP A 291 -24.68 -0.33 -5.53
N ASP A 292 -25.89 0.11 -5.27
CA ASP A 292 -26.16 1.53 -4.97
C ASP A 292 -25.53 1.96 -3.63
N GLU A 293 -25.45 1.07 -2.65
CA GLU A 293 -24.80 1.33 -1.37
C GLU A 293 -23.27 1.49 -1.54
N ALA A 294 -22.64 0.58 -2.23
CA ALA A 294 -21.19 0.64 -2.50
C ALA A 294 -20.84 1.88 -3.34
N LYS A 295 -21.67 2.27 -4.32
CA LYS A 295 -21.49 3.52 -5.09
C LYS A 295 -21.59 4.75 -4.20
N ALA A 296 -22.60 4.82 -3.33
CA ALA A 296 -22.76 5.94 -2.39
C ALA A 296 -21.56 6.04 -1.44
N ASN A 297 -21.13 4.92 -0.88
CA ASN A 297 -19.95 4.84 -0.01
C ASN A 297 -18.66 5.23 -0.75
N LEU A 298 -18.49 4.81 -2.01
CA LEU A 298 -17.34 5.21 -2.84
C LEU A 298 -17.35 6.72 -3.10
N THR A 299 -18.49 7.33 -3.35
CA THR A 299 -18.60 8.79 -3.52
C THR A 299 -18.12 9.52 -2.27
N VAL A 300 -18.59 9.13 -1.07
CA VAL A 300 -18.12 9.69 0.21
C VAL A 300 -16.62 9.54 0.37
N SER A 301 -16.10 8.38 0.01
CA SER A 301 -14.67 8.08 0.11
C SER A 301 -13.81 8.92 -0.84
N VAL A 302 -14.27 9.09 -2.08
CA VAL A 302 -13.65 9.96 -3.10
C VAL A 302 -13.62 11.42 -2.65
N ASP A 303 -14.71 11.92 -2.08
CA ASP A 303 -14.78 13.30 -1.61
C ASP A 303 -13.85 13.55 -0.42
N ALA A 304 -13.71 12.58 0.48
CA ALA A 304 -12.71 12.66 1.56
C ALA A 304 -11.25 12.70 1.03
N VAL A 305 -10.95 11.98 -0.05
CA VAL A 305 -9.63 12.06 -0.71
C VAL A 305 -9.43 13.43 -1.36
N LYS A 306 -10.44 13.98 -2.06
CA LYS A 306 -10.35 15.33 -2.64
C LYS A 306 -10.08 16.40 -1.59
N GLU A 307 -10.74 16.34 -0.43
CA GLU A 307 -10.47 17.24 0.69
C GLU A 307 -9.01 17.16 1.16
N LEU A 308 -8.44 15.95 1.21
CA LEU A 308 -7.01 15.77 1.53
C LEU A 308 -6.10 16.48 0.53
N LEU A 309 -6.40 16.37 -0.76
CA LEU A 309 -5.60 17.02 -1.81
C LEU A 309 -5.71 18.55 -1.73
N VAL A 310 -6.89 19.09 -1.44
CA VAL A 310 -7.08 20.53 -1.20
C VAL A 310 -6.21 21.00 -0.04
N ALA A 311 -6.18 20.25 1.07
CA ALA A 311 -5.32 20.55 2.21
C ALA A 311 -3.82 20.51 1.84
N CYS A 312 -3.39 19.51 1.05
CA CYS A 312 -2.01 19.41 0.57
C CYS A 312 -1.60 20.62 -0.28
N LYS A 313 -2.46 21.04 -1.22
CA LYS A 313 -2.24 22.24 -2.06
C LYS A 313 -2.16 23.53 -1.23
N GLY A 314 -2.94 23.62 -0.16
CA GLY A 314 -2.89 24.74 0.80
C GLY A 314 -1.58 24.79 1.60
N ILE A 315 -0.94 23.63 1.84
CA ILE A 315 0.34 23.52 2.57
C ILE A 315 1.55 23.75 1.66
N ASP A 316 1.55 23.19 0.46
CA ASP A 316 2.63 23.34 -0.53
C ASP A 316 2.05 23.83 -1.88
N GLY A 317 2.19 25.13 -2.15
CA GLY A 317 1.70 25.75 -3.38
C GLY A 317 2.37 25.26 -4.66
N SER A 318 3.44 24.47 -4.58
CA SER A 318 4.06 23.84 -5.76
C SER A 318 3.27 22.63 -6.28
N LEU A 319 2.25 22.21 -5.55
CA LEU A 319 1.33 21.12 -5.90
C LEU A 319 0.03 21.62 -6.58
N SER A 320 0.01 22.86 -7.05
CA SER A 320 -1.17 23.52 -7.67
C SER A 320 -1.51 22.96 -9.06
#